data_812c0e7fb73817e0c390d0ed07bdd94e
#
_entry.id   812c0e7fb73817e0c390d0ed07bdd94e
#
_cell.length_a   1.000
_cell.length_b   1.000
_cell.length_c   1.000
_cell.angle_alpha   90.00
_cell.angle_beta   90.00
_cell.angle_gamma   90.00
#
_symmetry.space_group_name_H-M   'P 1'
#
loop_
_entity.id
_entity.type
_entity.pdbx_description
1 polymer ?
#
loop_
_entity_poly.entity_id
_entity_poly.type
_entity_poly.pdbx_seq_one_letter_code
_entity_poly.pdbx_strand_id
1 'polypeptide(L)'
;MKKFIFLGILAIFFAGCSVKGDLKYEPIDNYYDENESYIIDTQWYKKYNQPYLNELVDLALQNNYDLKTAALNIATAYANLGLSEADLFPTINGSLGASASRNVAHSDDFSKSYRGGLSASYELDIYGKIRASVNSSQWSAISSEYTYDDLRLSIINSVVGAYFQMLYLNDALKFTEQNLKNYAELKDIVQAKYDYGRGEFIDVEQM
;
A
#
# COMPACT_ATOMS: atom_id res chain seq x y z
N MET A 1 -15.40 62.51 -7.48
CA MET A 1 -15.94 61.32 -8.19
C MET A 1 -14.83 60.30 -8.57
N LYS A 2 -13.72 60.65 -9.19
CA LYS A 2 -12.67 59.65 -9.60
C LYS A 2 -12.05 58.88 -8.41
N LYS A 3 -11.92 59.44 -7.23
CA LYS A 3 -11.37 58.74 -6.02
C LYS A 3 -12.32 57.66 -5.46
N PHE A 4 -13.64 57.84 -5.58
CA PHE A 4 -14.64 56.85 -5.14
C PHE A 4 -14.75 55.68 -6.11
N ILE A 5 -14.51 55.90 -7.42
CA ILE A 5 -14.49 54.84 -8.42
C ILE A 5 -13.27 53.93 -8.20
N PHE A 6 -12.12 54.51 -7.83
CA PHE A 6 -10.91 53.74 -7.53
C PHE A 6 -11.07 52.87 -6.27
N LEU A 7 -11.74 53.41 -5.25
CA LEU A 7 -12.04 52.67 -4.01
C LEU A 7 -13.04 51.52 -4.25
N GLY A 8 -14.02 51.73 -5.13
CA GLY A 8 -14.98 50.72 -5.54
C GLY A 8 -14.33 49.55 -6.35
N ILE A 9 -13.41 49.88 -7.25
CA ILE A 9 -12.66 48.88 -8.01
C ILE A 9 -11.71 48.08 -7.11
N LEU A 10 -11.07 48.73 -6.13
CA LEU A 10 -10.22 48.07 -5.14
C LEU A 10 -11.02 47.10 -4.24
N ALA A 11 -12.26 47.47 -3.86
CA ALA A 11 -13.14 46.63 -3.04
C ALA A 11 -13.59 45.35 -3.82
N ILE A 12 -13.76 45.42 -5.15
CA ILE A 12 -14.12 44.29 -6.00
C ILE A 12 -12.95 43.29 -6.11
N PHE A 13 -11.71 43.78 -6.06
CA PHE A 13 -10.53 42.88 -6.03
C PHE A 13 -10.38 42.11 -4.73
N PHE A 14 -10.91 42.63 -3.61
CA PHE A 14 -10.94 41.93 -2.33
C PHE A 14 -12.13 40.99 -2.16
N ALA A 15 -13.15 41.11 -3.01
CA ALA A 15 -14.25 40.14 -3.12
C ALA A 15 -13.86 38.91 -3.95
N GLY A 16 -12.57 38.65 -4.14
CA GLY A 16 -12.04 37.46 -4.77
C GLY A 16 -12.62 36.23 -4.06
N CYS A 17 -13.33 35.42 -4.83
CA CYS A 17 -13.96 34.19 -4.42
C CYS A 17 -13.02 33.39 -3.51
N SER A 18 -13.31 33.40 -2.21
CA SER A 18 -12.91 32.31 -1.35
C SER A 18 -13.61 31.06 -1.91
N VAL A 19 -13.00 30.37 -2.84
CA VAL A 19 -13.33 28.98 -3.13
C VAL A 19 -12.88 28.22 -1.88
N LYS A 20 -13.68 28.27 -0.83
CA LYS A 20 -13.77 27.18 0.11
C LYS A 20 -14.37 26.05 -0.70
N GLY A 21 -13.53 25.28 -1.33
CA GLY A 21 -13.87 23.92 -1.67
C GLY A 21 -14.04 23.18 -0.34
N ASP A 22 -15.17 23.44 0.34
CA ASP A 22 -15.78 22.42 1.16
C ASP A 22 -16.12 21.32 0.17
N LEU A 23 -15.14 20.52 -0.19
CA LEU A 23 -15.42 19.14 -0.46
C LEU A 23 -16.05 18.66 0.84
N LYS A 24 -17.37 18.78 0.94
CA LYS A 24 -18.16 17.94 1.79
C LYS A 24 -17.91 16.53 1.25
N TYR A 25 -16.76 15.97 1.66
CA TYR A 25 -16.67 14.56 1.81
C TYR A 25 -17.77 14.28 2.83
N GLU A 26 -18.96 13.86 2.33
CA GLU A 26 -19.90 13.16 3.20
C GLU A 26 -19.12 11.93 3.60
N PRO A 27 -18.64 11.85 4.84
CA PRO A 27 -18.00 10.64 5.28
C PRO A 27 -19.01 9.54 5.01
N ILE A 28 -18.55 8.37 4.64
CA ILE A 28 -19.37 7.16 4.48
C ILE A 28 -19.93 6.76 5.87
N ASP A 29 -20.06 7.72 6.76
CA ASP A 29 -20.47 7.62 8.17
C ASP A 29 -21.88 7.03 8.34
N ASN A 30 -22.69 7.00 7.29
CA ASN A 30 -23.96 6.31 7.31
C ASN A 30 -23.85 4.80 7.11
N TYR A 31 -22.67 4.28 6.84
CA TYR A 31 -22.45 2.84 6.63
C TYR A 31 -21.84 2.15 7.86
N TYR A 32 -21.19 2.92 8.75
CA TYR A 32 -20.56 2.42 9.96
C TYR A 32 -21.15 3.15 11.15
N ASP A 33 -21.72 2.41 12.09
CA ASP A 33 -22.15 2.95 13.38
C ASP A 33 -20.92 3.51 14.09
N GLU A 34 -20.89 4.83 14.39
CA GLU A 34 -19.75 5.49 15.06
C GLU A 34 -19.39 4.86 16.43
N ASN A 35 -20.27 4.03 16.98
CA ASN A 35 -20.04 3.32 18.24
C ASN A 35 -19.40 1.95 18.07
N GLU A 36 -19.29 1.40 16.89
CA GLU A 36 -18.53 0.18 16.62
C GLU A 36 -17.14 0.54 16.10
N SER A 37 -16.17 0.62 16.99
CA SER A 37 -14.77 0.55 16.58
C SER A 37 -14.55 -0.84 15.97
N TYR A 38 -14.60 -0.92 14.63
CA TYR A 38 -14.23 -2.15 13.92
C TYR A 38 -12.74 -2.40 14.13
N ILE A 39 -12.43 -3.05 15.25
CA ILE A 39 -11.09 -3.55 15.50
C ILE A 39 -10.92 -4.75 14.58
N ILE A 40 -10.17 -4.56 13.50
CA ILE A 40 -9.79 -5.64 12.59
C ILE A 40 -8.97 -6.65 13.40
N ASP A 41 -9.57 -7.82 13.68
CA ASP A 41 -8.87 -8.90 14.36
C ASP A 41 -7.80 -9.49 13.44
N THR A 42 -6.59 -8.95 13.52
CA THR A 42 -5.45 -9.43 12.74
C THR A 42 -4.95 -10.81 13.15
N GLN A 43 -5.53 -11.41 14.21
CA GLN A 43 -5.17 -12.73 14.72
C GLN A 43 -6.30 -13.75 14.58
N TRP A 44 -7.30 -13.47 13.75
CA TRP A 44 -8.48 -14.30 13.54
C TRP A 44 -8.15 -15.77 13.21
N TYR A 45 -7.01 -16.02 12.54
CA TYR A 45 -6.55 -17.35 12.17
C TYR A 45 -6.21 -18.24 13.40
N LYS A 46 -5.88 -17.65 14.54
CA LYS A 46 -5.62 -18.39 15.79
C LYS A 46 -6.85 -19.14 16.30
N LYS A 47 -8.06 -18.71 15.91
CA LYS A 47 -9.33 -19.37 16.25
C LYS A 47 -9.43 -20.79 15.68
N TYR A 48 -8.64 -21.12 14.66
CA TYR A 48 -8.57 -22.48 14.13
C TYR A 48 -7.81 -23.46 15.04
N ASN A 49 -7.13 -22.99 16.08
CA ASN A 49 -6.38 -23.81 17.04
C ASN A 49 -5.35 -24.74 16.36
N GLN A 50 -4.69 -24.26 15.33
CA GLN A 50 -3.68 -24.98 14.56
C GLN A 50 -2.30 -24.35 14.82
N PRO A 51 -1.47 -24.93 15.74
CA PRO A 51 -0.16 -24.34 16.08
C PRO A 51 0.76 -24.18 14.87
N TYR A 52 0.77 -25.17 13.96
CA TYR A 52 1.59 -25.13 12.77
C TYR A 52 1.17 -24.03 11.79
N LEU A 53 -0.15 -23.79 11.65
CA LEU A 53 -0.65 -22.66 10.87
C LEU A 53 -0.18 -21.32 11.46
N ASN A 54 -0.21 -21.19 12.79
CA ASN A 54 0.23 -19.97 13.46
C ASN A 54 1.72 -19.70 13.17
N GLU A 55 2.56 -20.73 13.25
CA GLU A 55 3.98 -20.66 12.94
C GLU A 55 4.23 -20.24 11.47
N LEU A 56 3.47 -20.81 10.52
CA LEU A 56 3.58 -20.45 9.11
C LEU A 56 3.19 -18.99 8.85
N VAL A 57 2.13 -18.50 9.48
CA VAL A 57 1.72 -17.09 9.37
C VAL A 57 2.80 -16.18 9.95
N ASP A 58 3.32 -16.49 11.14
CA ASP A 58 4.36 -15.69 11.77
C ASP A 58 5.63 -15.65 10.92
N LEU A 59 6.04 -16.80 10.36
CA LEU A 59 7.20 -16.89 9.46
C LEU A 59 6.99 -16.07 8.17
N ALA A 60 5.79 -16.13 7.59
CA ALA A 60 5.46 -15.36 6.40
C ALA A 60 5.51 -13.86 6.67
N LEU A 61 4.91 -13.39 7.76
CA LEU A 61 4.91 -11.98 8.14
C LEU A 61 6.32 -11.43 8.42
N GLN A 62 7.18 -12.22 9.07
CA GLN A 62 8.56 -11.82 9.38
C GLN A 62 9.45 -11.72 8.13
N ASN A 63 9.24 -12.57 7.15
CA ASN A 63 10.13 -12.70 5.99
C ASN A 63 9.57 -12.07 4.71
N ASN A 64 8.35 -11.55 4.72
CA ASN A 64 7.76 -10.95 3.53
C ASN A 64 8.43 -9.62 3.18
N TYR A 65 8.90 -9.50 1.93
CA TYR A 65 9.56 -8.29 1.44
C TYR A 65 8.58 -7.16 1.11
N ASP A 66 7.34 -7.49 0.73
CA ASP A 66 6.33 -6.47 0.42
C ASP A 66 5.91 -5.73 1.69
N LEU A 67 5.81 -6.42 2.84
CA LEU A 67 5.60 -5.77 4.15
C LEU A 67 6.76 -4.85 4.53
N LYS A 68 8.00 -5.26 4.28
CA LYS A 68 9.17 -4.40 4.53
C LYS A 68 9.13 -3.16 3.65
N THR A 69 8.75 -3.33 2.38
CA THR A 69 8.60 -2.22 1.44
C THR A 69 7.46 -1.29 1.87
N ALA A 70 6.31 -1.83 2.27
CA ALA A 70 5.18 -1.04 2.75
C ALA A 70 5.56 -0.24 4.03
N ALA A 71 6.34 -0.82 4.95
CA ALA A 71 6.86 -0.11 6.12
C ALA A 71 7.78 1.05 5.74
N LEU A 72 8.63 0.87 4.71
CA LEU A 72 9.47 1.95 4.18
C LEU A 72 8.64 3.03 3.48
N ASN A 73 7.54 2.66 2.82
CA ASN A 73 6.61 3.62 2.22
C ASN A 73 5.94 4.50 3.28
N ILE A 74 5.58 3.95 4.44
CA ILE A 74 5.10 4.73 5.59
C ILE A 74 6.16 5.75 6.01
N ALA A 75 7.41 5.31 6.21
CA ALA A 75 8.50 6.22 6.58
C ALA A 75 8.72 7.32 5.54
N THR A 76 8.61 7.00 4.25
CA THR A 76 8.69 7.96 3.15
C THR A 76 7.53 8.95 3.18
N ALA A 77 6.30 8.48 3.44
CA ALA A 77 5.13 9.35 3.53
C ALA A 77 5.24 10.34 4.70
N TYR A 78 5.73 9.93 5.86
CA TYR A 78 6.01 10.81 6.99
C TYR A 78 7.16 11.79 6.71
N ALA A 79 8.19 11.37 5.99
CA ALA A 79 9.25 12.29 5.55
C ALA A 79 8.71 13.36 4.59
N ASN A 80 7.81 13.00 3.67
CA ASN A 80 7.14 13.96 2.79
C ASN A 80 6.20 14.91 3.55
N LEU A 81 5.53 14.43 4.60
CA LEU A 81 4.77 15.28 5.51
C LEU A 81 5.69 16.33 6.15
N GLY A 82 6.84 15.91 6.69
CA GLY A 82 7.83 16.84 7.27
C GLY A 82 8.35 17.86 6.26
N LEU A 83 8.53 17.46 4.98
CA LEU A 83 8.87 18.42 3.92
C LEU A 83 7.75 19.43 3.67
N SER A 84 6.48 18.99 3.64
CA SER A 84 5.33 19.90 3.50
C SER A 84 5.20 20.85 4.70
N GLU A 85 5.48 20.37 5.91
CA GLU A 85 5.49 21.19 7.13
C GLU A 85 6.62 22.24 7.10
N ALA A 86 7.77 21.91 6.50
CA ALA A 86 8.88 22.84 6.35
C ALA A 86 8.50 24.07 5.50
N ASP A 87 7.56 23.94 4.56
CA ASP A 87 7.06 25.06 3.74
C ASP A 87 6.30 26.11 4.56
N LEU A 88 5.89 25.79 5.80
CA LEU A 88 5.31 26.76 6.74
C LEU A 88 6.35 27.73 7.32
N PHE A 89 7.64 27.45 7.14
CA PHE A 89 8.75 28.22 7.72
C PHE A 89 9.57 28.89 6.60
N PRO A 90 10.33 29.97 6.94
CA PRO A 90 11.24 30.59 6.00
C PRO A 90 12.35 29.62 5.55
N THR A 91 12.60 29.57 4.25
CA THR A 91 13.72 28.81 3.66
C THR A 91 14.96 29.69 3.61
N ILE A 92 16.06 29.23 4.19
CA ILE A 92 17.36 29.91 4.19
C ILE A 92 18.33 29.11 3.32
N ASN A 93 18.86 29.74 2.29
CA ASN A 93 19.83 29.13 1.38
C ASN A 93 21.18 29.86 1.46
N GLY A 94 22.24 29.07 1.67
CA GLY A 94 23.62 29.55 1.56
C GLY A 94 24.27 29.03 0.27
N SER A 95 24.95 29.91 -0.46
CA SER A 95 25.70 29.51 -1.67
C SER A 95 27.13 29.99 -1.58
N LEU A 96 28.07 29.09 -1.92
CA LEU A 96 29.48 29.39 -2.10
C LEU A 96 29.91 28.89 -3.47
N GLY A 97 30.49 29.77 -4.27
CA GLY A 97 30.98 29.44 -5.59
C GLY A 97 32.40 29.92 -5.80
N ALA A 98 33.21 29.08 -6.38
CA ALA A 98 34.54 29.44 -6.89
C ALA A 98 34.62 29.10 -8.37
N SER A 99 35.04 30.04 -9.19
CA SER A 99 35.29 29.79 -10.60
C SER A 99 36.65 30.30 -11.04
N ALA A 100 37.28 29.58 -11.94
CA ALA A 100 38.54 29.93 -12.57
C ALA A 100 38.37 29.83 -14.09
N SER A 101 38.74 30.87 -14.79
CA SER A 101 38.67 30.90 -16.25
C SER A 101 39.98 31.42 -16.84
N ARG A 102 40.38 30.83 -17.96
CA ARG A 102 41.55 31.25 -18.75
C ARG A 102 41.09 31.53 -20.18
N ASN A 103 41.44 32.68 -20.67
CA ASN A 103 41.19 33.02 -22.08
C ASN A 103 42.38 32.58 -22.92
N VAL A 104 42.21 31.53 -23.73
CA VAL A 104 43.28 30.89 -24.55
C VAL A 104 43.53 31.62 -25.87
N ALA A 105 42.62 32.57 -26.25
CA ALA A 105 42.65 33.18 -27.56
C ALA A 105 43.39 34.54 -27.63
N HIS A 106 43.53 35.29 -26.52
CA HIS A 106 44.05 36.67 -26.54
C HIS A 106 44.98 37.10 -25.43
N SER A 107 45.03 36.43 -24.32
CA SER A 107 45.97 36.68 -23.23
C SER A 107 46.04 35.47 -22.28
N ASP A 108 47.22 35.29 -21.66
CA ASP A 108 47.45 34.25 -20.68
C ASP A 108 46.87 34.62 -19.29
N ASP A 109 45.87 35.53 -19.28
CA ASP A 109 45.23 36.01 -18.06
C ASP A 109 44.33 34.95 -17.45
N PHE A 110 44.68 34.58 -16.22
CA PHE A 110 43.96 33.63 -15.38
C PHE A 110 43.07 34.41 -14.40
N SER A 111 41.77 34.36 -14.62
CA SER A 111 40.79 35.03 -13.76
C SER A 111 40.22 34.05 -12.74
N LYS A 112 40.25 34.41 -11.45
CA LYS A 112 39.61 33.70 -10.33
C LYS A 112 38.50 34.55 -9.79
N SER A 113 37.32 33.97 -9.57
CA SER A 113 36.24 34.65 -8.89
C SER A 113 35.68 33.78 -7.77
N TYR A 114 35.38 34.39 -6.64
CA TYR A 114 34.75 33.75 -5.48
C TYR A 114 33.45 34.49 -5.22
N ARG A 115 32.39 33.73 -4.98
CA ARG A 115 31.06 34.28 -4.67
C ARG A 115 30.54 33.60 -3.43
N GLY A 116 30.00 34.39 -2.51
CA GLY A 116 29.25 33.89 -1.35
C GLY A 116 27.91 34.63 -1.31
N GLY A 117 26.85 33.93 -1.00
CA GLY A 117 25.53 34.52 -0.87
C GLY A 117 24.70 33.80 0.17
N LEU A 118 23.86 34.57 0.87
CA LEU A 118 22.80 34.08 1.74
C LEU A 118 21.48 34.66 1.20
N SER A 119 20.48 33.81 1.08
CA SER A 119 19.13 34.24 0.71
C SER A 119 18.12 33.63 1.68
N ALA A 120 17.09 34.38 2.04
CA ALA A 120 15.95 33.90 2.80
C ALA A 120 14.70 34.21 1.99
N SER A 121 13.81 33.20 1.90
CA SER A 121 12.51 33.33 1.25
C SER A 121 11.42 32.79 2.15
N TYR A 122 10.28 33.46 2.15
CA TYR A 122 9.10 33.04 2.92
C TYR A 122 7.83 33.32 2.15
N GLU A 123 6.97 32.30 1.97
CA GLU A 123 5.65 32.43 1.37
C GLU A 123 4.60 32.56 2.49
N LEU A 124 3.93 33.71 2.55
CA LEU A 124 2.85 33.93 3.51
C LEU A 124 1.60 33.15 3.09
N ASP A 125 1.16 32.23 3.93
CA ASP A 125 -0.01 31.39 3.67
C ASP A 125 -1.34 32.11 4.02
N ILE A 126 -1.64 33.18 3.29
CA ILE A 126 -2.83 34.02 3.51
C ILE A 126 -4.11 33.24 3.22
N TYR A 127 -4.09 32.42 2.19
CA TYR A 127 -5.26 31.65 1.71
C TYR A 127 -5.30 30.20 2.20
N GLY A 128 -4.36 29.77 3.02
CA GLY A 128 -4.32 28.42 3.57
C GLY A 128 -3.86 27.33 2.58
N LYS A 129 -3.22 27.71 1.47
CA LYS A 129 -2.70 26.76 0.46
C LYS A 129 -1.67 25.80 1.06
N ILE A 130 -0.68 26.34 1.81
CA ILE A 130 0.38 25.54 2.42
C ILE A 130 -0.20 24.64 3.50
N ARG A 131 -1.07 25.17 4.37
CA ARG A 131 -1.75 24.36 5.40
C ARG A 131 -2.62 23.26 4.79
N ALA A 132 -3.30 23.51 3.67
CA ALA A 132 -4.05 22.50 2.96
C ALA A 132 -3.13 21.40 2.38
N SER A 133 -1.94 21.77 1.88
CA SER A 133 -0.92 20.82 1.41
C SER A 133 -0.40 19.95 2.55
N VAL A 134 -0.10 20.52 3.72
CA VAL A 134 0.29 19.77 4.93
C VAL A 134 -0.79 18.76 5.33
N ASN A 135 -2.04 19.20 5.41
CA ASN A 135 -3.16 18.34 5.72
C ASN A 135 -3.31 17.17 4.71
N SER A 136 -3.16 17.47 3.42
CA SER A 136 -3.16 16.42 2.37
C SER A 136 -2.02 15.42 2.56
N SER A 137 -0.81 15.88 2.88
CA SER A 137 0.34 15.01 3.16
C SER A 137 0.13 14.17 4.42
N GLN A 138 -0.52 14.73 5.44
CA GLN A 138 -0.89 14.00 6.66
C GLN A 138 -1.85 12.84 6.36
N TRP A 139 -2.91 13.10 5.59
CA TRP A 139 -3.85 12.06 5.18
C TRP A 139 -3.19 11.00 4.29
N SER A 140 -2.21 11.40 3.47
CA SER A 140 -1.41 10.46 2.67
C SER A 140 -0.56 9.54 3.54
N ALA A 141 0.03 10.05 4.63
CA ALA A 141 0.79 9.24 5.58
C ALA A 141 -0.12 8.23 6.29
N ILE A 142 -1.27 8.68 6.79
CA ILE A 142 -2.29 7.81 7.41
C ILE A 142 -2.76 6.72 6.42
N SER A 143 -3.03 7.09 5.16
CA SER A 143 -3.41 6.14 4.10
C SER A 143 -2.34 5.05 3.89
N SER A 144 -1.06 5.41 4.02
CA SER A 144 0.05 4.44 3.90
C SER A 144 0.05 3.43 5.05
N GLU A 145 -0.36 3.82 6.26
CA GLU A 145 -0.51 2.91 7.40
C GLU A 145 -1.63 1.89 7.14
N TYR A 146 -2.79 2.35 6.69
CA TYR A 146 -3.90 1.43 6.34
C TYR A 146 -3.55 0.51 5.18
N THR A 147 -2.75 0.97 4.22
CA THR A 147 -2.25 0.14 3.12
C THR A 147 -1.34 -0.99 3.64
N TYR A 148 -0.50 -0.70 4.64
CA TYR A 148 0.31 -1.71 5.30
C TYR A 148 -0.54 -2.76 6.03
N ASP A 149 -1.57 -2.32 6.75
CA ASP A 149 -2.47 -3.23 7.46
C ASP A 149 -3.28 -4.11 6.51
N ASP A 150 -3.77 -3.57 5.40
CA ASP A 150 -4.44 -4.31 4.34
C ASP A 150 -3.52 -5.38 3.73
N LEU A 151 -2.29 -5.01 3.39
CA LEU A 151 -1.30 -5.96 2.89
C LEU A 151 -1.02 -7.08 3.89
N ARG A 152 -0.90 -6.74 5.17
CA ARG A 152 -0.70 -7.73 6.24
C ARG A 152 -1.85 -8.73 6.32
N LEU A 153 -3.09 -8.25 6.27
CA LEU A 153 -4.28 -9.11 6.25
C LEU A 153 -4.33 -10.00 5.01
N SER A 154 -3.98 -9.45 3.86
CA SER A 154 -3.94 -10.18 2.58
C SER A 154 -2.93 -11.33 2.62
N ILE A 155 -1.74 -11.10 3.21
CA ILE A 155 -0.72 -12.14 3.38
C ILE A 155 -1.22 -13.23 4.33
N ILE A 156 -1.81 -12.86 5.48
CA ILE A 156 -2.40 -13.82 6.43
C ILE A 156 -3.44 -14.68 5.71
N ASN A 157 -4.36 -14.06 5.00
CA ASN A 157 -5.42 -14.75 4.27
C ASN A 157 -4.86 -15.72 3.21
N SER A 158 -3.82 -15.31 2.50
CA SER A 158 -3.15 -16.14 1.49
C SER A 158 -2.48 -17.37 2.10
N VAL A 159 -1.79 -17.21 3.23
CA VAL A 159 -1.15 -18.33 3.95
C VAL A 159 -2.19 -19.29 4.50
N VAL A 160 -3.26 -18.78 5.12
CA VAL A 160 -4.36 -19.60 5.66
C VAL A 160 -5.04 -20.37 4.52
N GLY A 161 -5.34 -19.70 3.41
CA GLY A 161 -5.94 -20.33 2.24
C GLY A 161 -5.06 -21.45 1.66
N ALA A 162 -3.76 -21.18 1.48
CA ALA A 162 -2.81 -22.19 0.99
C ALA A 162 -2.67 -23.39 1.96
N TYR A 163 -2.67 -23.14 3.27
CA TYR A 163 -2.63 -24.19 4.28
C TYR A 163 -3.84 -25.13 4.17
N PHE A 164 -5.04 -24.60 4.15
CA PHE A 164 -6.25 -25.42 4.04
C PHE A 164 -6.36 -26.11 2.67
N GLN A 165 -5.90 -25.45 1.61
CA GLN A 165 -5.82 -26.08 0.28
C GLN A 165 -4.86 -27.28 0.28
N MET A 166 -3.74 -27.19 0.97
CA MET A 166 -2.79 -28.31 1.11
C MET A 166 -3.41 -29.46 1.90
N LEU A 167 -4.12 -29.18 3.00
CA LEU A 167 -4.84 -30.21 3.76
C LEU A 167 -5.88 -30.92 2.92
N TYR A 168 -6.69 -30.14 2.19
CA TYR A 168 -7.69 -30.68 1.28
C TYR A 168 -7.07 -31.62 0.24
N LEU A 169 -5.99 -31.18 -0.43
CA LEU A 169 -5.31 -31.99 -1.44
C LEU A 169 -4.72 -33.28 -0.86
N ASN A 170 -4.16 -33.22 0.34
CA ASN A 170 -3.63 -34.39 1.02
C ASN A 170 -4.74 -35.41 1.36
N ASP A 171 -5.90 -34.95 1.82
CA ASP A 171 -7.03 -35.82 2.10
C ASP A 171 -7.68 -36.36 0.82
N ALA A 172 -7.76 -35.54 -0.24
CA ALA A 172 -8.20 -35.99 -1.56
C ALA A 172 -7.28 -37.07 -2.12
N LEU A 173 -5.96 -36.94 -1.94
CA LEU A 173 -4.99 -37.97 -2.35
C LEU A 173 -5.23 -39.28 -1.63
N LYS A 174 -5.34 -39.27 -0.29
CA LYS A 174 -5.62 -40.45 0.53
C LYS A 174 -6.93 -41.13 0.09
N PHE A 175 -7.96 -40.31 -0.12
CA PHE A 175 -9.26 -40.82 -0.59
C PHE A 175 -9.15 -41.51 -1.98
N THR A 176 -8.40 -40.87 -2.89
CA THR A 176 -8.16 -41.43 -4.24
C THR A 176 -7.36 -42.73 -4.18
N GLU A 177 -6.33 -42.79 -3.32
CA GLU A 177 -5.56 -44.05 -3.11
C GLU A 177 -6.43 -45.16 -2.54
N GLN A 178 -7.34 -44.83 -1.61
CA GLN A 178 -8.27 -45.83 -1.07
C GLN A 178 -9.26 -46.29 -2.15
N ASN A 179 -9.79 -45.39 -2.97
CA ASN A 179 -10.67 -45.74 -4.06
C ASN A 179 -9.96 -46.66 -5.10
N LEU A 180 -8.69 -46.36 -5.41
CA LEU A 180 -7.91 -47.19 -6.32
C LEU A 180 -7.79 -48.66 -5.80
N LYS A 181 -7.56 -48.82 -4.49
CA LYS A 181 -7.55 -50.17 -3.88
C LYS A 181 -8.91 -50.86 -3.98
N ASN A 182 -9.99 -50.14 -3.68
CA ASN A 182 -11.35 -50.69 -3.78
C ASN A 182 -11.70 -51.10 -5.22
N TYR A 183 -11.28 -50.29 -6.21
CA TYR A 183 -11.48 -50.66 -7.63
C TYR A 183 -10.63 -51.86 -8.05
N ALA A 184 -9.39 -51.99 -7.55
CA ALA A 184 -8.59 -53.18 -7.80
C ALA A 184 -9.26 -54.45 -7.24
N GLU A 185 -9.77 -54.41 -5.99
CA GLU A 185 -10.51 -55.53 -5.40
C GLU A 185 -11.79 -55.84 -6.18
N LEU A 186 -12.53 -54.83 -6.61
CA LEU A 186 -13.73 -54.99 -7.41
C LEU A 186 -13.43 -55.64 -8.76
N LYS A 187 -12.35 -55.21 -9.43
CA LYS A 187 -11.86 -55.83 -10.67
C LYS A 187 -11.57 -57.32 -10.49
N ASP A 188 -10.89 -57.69 -9.41
CA ASP A 188 -10.59 -59.08 -9.11
C ASP A 188 -11.88 -59.90 -8.91
N ILE A 189 -12.90 -59.35 -8.27
CA ILE A 189 -14.22 -59.99 -8.11
C ILE A 189 -14.93 -60.18 -9.47
N VAL A 190 -14.92 -59.15 -10.30
CA VAL A 190 -15.56 -59.21 -11.65
C VAL A 190 -14.82 -60.19 -12.53
N GLN A 191 -13.50 -60.19 -12.51
CA GLN A 191 -12.67 -61.18 -13.24
C GLN A 191 -12.98 -62.60 -12.77
N ALA A 192 -13.06 -62.86 -11.46
CA ALA A 192 -13.41 -64.19 -10.94
C ALA A 192 -14.82 -64.64 -11.38
N LYS A 193 -15.80 -63.74 -11.39
CA LYS A 193 -17.13 -64.02 -11.91
C LYS A 193 -17.10 -64.44 -13.37
N TYR A 194 -16.33 -63.75 -14.20
CA TYR A 194 -16.15 -64.11 -15.60
C TYR A 194 -15.50 -65.47 -15.76
N ASP A 195 -14.43 -65.75 -15.04
CA ASP A 195 -13.67 -67.00 -15.06
C ASP A 195 -14.56 -68.24 -14.68
N TYR A 196 -15.51 -68.00 -13.75
CA TYR A 196 -16.50 -69.01 -13.34
C TYR A 196 -17.75 -69.08 -14.27
N GLY A 197 -17.78 -68.40 -15.41
CA GLY A 197 -18.89 -68.34 -16.33
C GLY A 197 -20.17 -67.68 -15.81
N ARG A 198 -20.02 -66.77 -14.81
CA ARG A 198 -21.13 -66.06 -14.18
C ARG A 198 -21.17 -64.56 -14.48
N GLY A 199 -20.32 -64.07 -15.38
CA GLY A 199 -20.21 -62.68 -15.80
C GLY A 199 -19.89 -62.62 -17.30
N GLU A 200 -20.05 -61.44 -17.87
CA GLU A 200 -19.70 -61.15 -19.26
C GLU A 200 -18.31 -60.50 -19.35
N PHE A 201 -17.61 -60.72 -20.50
CA PHE A 201 -16.28 -60.14 -20.73
C PHE A 201 -16.33 -58.61 -20.73
N ILE A 202 -17.45 -58.03 -21.18
CA ILE A 202 -17.65 -56.59 -21.19
C ILE A 202 -17.60 -55.96 -19.78
N ASP A 203 -18.05 -56.71 -18.77
CA ASP A 203 -18.02 -56.22 -17.36
C ASP A 203 -16.58 -56.07 -16.87
N VAL A 204 -15.66 -56.95 -17.35
CA VAL A 204 -14.23 -56.87 -17.00
C VAL A 204 -13.54 -55.69 -17.69
N GLU A 205 -13.91 -55.42 -18.96
CA GLU A 205 -13.32 -54.31 -19.72
C GLU A 205 -13.78 -52.92 -19.26
N GLN A 206 -14.91 -52.83 -18.55
CA GLN A 206 -15.46 -51.58 -18.03
C GLN A 206 -14.94 -51.21 -16.65
N MET A 207 -14.21 -52.09 -15.99
CA MET A 207 -13.62 -51.92 -14.67
C MET A 207 -12.21 -51.35 -14.75
#